data_f18be2a47e1024922784237a7d0790c9
#
_entry.id   f18be2a47e1024922784237a7d0790c9
#
_cell.length_a   1.000
_cell.length_b   1.000
_cell.length_c   1.000
_cell.angle_alpha   90.00
_cell.angle_beta   90.00
_cell.angle_gamma   90.00
#
_symmetry.space_group_name_H-M   'P 1'
#
loop_
_entity.id
_entity.type
_entity.pdbx_description
1 polymer ?
#
loop_
_entity_poly.entity_id
_entity_poly.type
_entity_poly.pdbx_seq_one_letter_code
_entity_poly.pdbx_strand_id
1 'polypeptide(L)'
;MSENLRNFTSALHGFDAVVRRMPADAWDNPSGCEGWTGRDVLRHQCAVVNGVEAVARTGAMAAPSAPDDVSDPVATWTACRQQVSATLDQAGVLRQAGPFWFDAPDVDALIGFVQWDLLGHTWDLAQAGGLDAPLDEAAASSALAQVLERQEMLIESGRIGQPVDVPADAPVGDRYLGAIGRNPNG
;
A
#
# COMPACT_ATOMS: atom_id res chain seq x y z
N MET A 1 -6.12 2.74 -19.79
CA MET A 1 -5.65 2.53 -18.40
C MET A 1 -6.88 2.21 -17.56
N SER A 2 -6.88 1.07 -16.86
CA SER A 2 -7.98 0.66 -15.98
C SER A 2 -8.09 1.59 -14.76
N GLU A 3 -9.20 1.50 -14.03
CA GLU A 3 -9.35 2.24 -12.76
C GLU A 3 -8.38 1.73 -11.71
N ASN A 4 -8.25 0.41 -11.57
CA ASN A 4 -7.31 -0.21 -10.64
C ASN A 4 -5.86 0.27 -10.87
N LEU A 5 -5.40 0.31 -12.13
CA LEU A 5 -4.06 0.79 -12.46
C LEU A 5 -3.88 2.29 -12.13
N ARG A 6 -4.90 3.12 -12.36
CA ARG A 6 -4.85 4.54 -11.96
C ARG A 6 -4.71 4.70 -10.45
N ASN A 7 -5.57 4.00 -9.69
CA ASN A 7 -5.59 4.09 -8.23
C ASN A 7 -4.29 3.53 -7.62
N PHE A 8 -3.81 2.39 -8.12
CA PHE A 8 -2.53 1.81 -7.68
C PHE A 8 -1.34 2.74 -8.00
N THR A 9 -1.33 3.34 -9.20
CA THR A 9 -0.28 4.31 -9.58
C THR A 9 -0.33 5.55 -8.68
N SER A 10 -1.53 6.06 -8.36
CA SER A 10 -1.70 7.17 -7.42
C SER A 10 -1.19 6.83 -6.03
N ALA A 11 -1.50 5.63 -5.52
CA ALA A 11 -0.99 5.14 -4.24
C ALA A 11 0.54 5.00 -4.23
N LEU A 12 1.15 4.47 -5.31
CA LEU A 12 2.61 4.43 -5.47
C LEU A 12 3.23 5.84 -5.42
N HIS A 13 2.61 6.82 -6.06
CA HIS A 13 3.09 8.21 -6.04
C HIS A 13 2.94 8.84 -4.65
N GLY A 14 1.84 8.57 -3.95
CA GLY A 14 1.62 9.05 -2.58
C GLY A 14 2.70 8.53 -1.63
N PHE A 15 2.97 7.22 -1.68
CA PHE A 15 4.04 6.61 -0.87
C PHE A 15 5.43 7.16 -1.23
N ASP A 16 5.75 7.29 -2.52
CA ASP A 16 7.00 7.88 -3.01
C ASP A 16 7.19 9.33 -2.50
N ALA A 17 6.12 10.12 -2.47
CA ALA A 17 6.17 11.48 -1.98
C ALA A 17 6.50 11.56 -0.48
N VAL A 18 6.01 10.61 0.33
CA VAL A 18 6.39 10.50 1.74
C VAL A 18 7.84 10.05 1.88
N VAL A 19 8.25 8.97 1.18
CA VAL A 19 9.63 8.45 1.21
C VAL A 19 10.66 9.55 0.92
N ARG A 20 10.39 10.40 -0.09
CA ARG A 20 11.31 11.50 -0.46
C ARG A 20 11.37 12.64 0.54
N ARG A 21 10.36 12.77 1.40
CA ARG A 21 10.25 13.81 2.42
C ARG A 21 10.71 13.34 3.79
N MET A 22 10.91 12.03 3.97
CA MET A 22 11.33 11.47 5.27
C MET A 22 12.64 12.11 5.74
N PRO A 23 12.69 12.65 6.96
CA PRO A 23 13.94 13.06 7.58
C PRO A 23 14.91 11.87 7.70
N ALA A 24 16.19 12.12 7.48
CA ALA A 24 17.22 11.05 7.47
C ALA A 24 17.31 10.26 8.78
N ASP A 25 16.98 10.90 9.90
CA ASP A 25 17.00 10.34 11.25
C ASP A 25 15.65 9.77 11.72
N ALA A 26 14.60 9.85 10.89
CA ALA A 26 13.25 9.41 11.25
C ALA A 26 12.92 7.97 10.85
N TRP A 27 13.77 7.31 10.08
CA TRP A 27 13.49 5.96 9.56
C TRP A 27 13.32 4.89 10.65
N ASP A 28 13.97 5.07 11.79
CA ASP A 28 13.90 4.15 12.92
C ASP A 28 12.91 4.62 14.01
N ASN A 29 12.17 5.70 13.77
CA ASN A 29 11.07 6.14 14.62
C ASN A 29 9.87 5.18 14.53
N PRO A 30 9.06 5.07 15.59
CA PRO A 30 7.78 4.37 15.53
C PRO A 30 6.88 4.93 14.42
N SER A 31 6.26 4.04 13.66
CA SER A 31 5.29 4.38 12.61
C SER A 31 3.85 4.35 13.14
N GLY A 32 2.87 4.68 12.27
CA GLY A 32 1.46 4.50 12.59
C GLY A 32 1.03 3.03 12.69
N CYS A 33 1.85 2.09 12.23
CA CYS A 33 1.62 0.65 12.39
C CYS A 33 2.27 0.18 13.70
N GLU A 34 1.45 -0.32 14.62
CA GLU A 34 1.91 -0.73 15.96
C GLU A 34 3.07 -1.74 15.87
N GLY A 35 4.13 -1.45 16.61
CA GLY A 35 5.34 -2.29 16.67
C GLY A 35 6.29 -2.17 15.49
N TRP A 36 5.99 -1.31 14.50
CA TRP A 36 6.81 -1.09 13.31
C TRP A 36 7.48 0.28 13.31
N THR A 37 8.70 0.32 12.81
CA THR A 37 9.40 1.56 12.45
C THR A 37 9.05 2.01 11.04
N GLY A 38 9.43 3.24 10.66
CA GLY A 38 9.33 3.71 9.27
C GLY A 38 10.09 2.80 8.30
N ARG A 39 11.22 2.24 8.74
CA ARG A 39 12.03 1.29 7.95
C ARG A 39 11.31 -0.04 7.73
N ASP A 40 10.59 -0.54 8.74
CA ASP A 40 9.80 -1.76 8.63
C ASP A 40 8.63 -1.58 7.65
N VAL A 41 7.94 -0.42 7.71
CA VAL A 41 6.89 -0.06 6.75
C VAL A 41 7.44 -0.04 5.32
N LEU A 42 8.55 0.63 5.08
CA LEU A 42 9.17 0.67 3.75
C LEU A 42 9.57 -0.72 3.28
N ARG A 43 10.20 -1.52 4.12
CA ARG A 43 10.61 -2.90 3.79
C ARG A 43 9.41 -3.77 3.41
N HIS A 44 8.32 -3.65 4.15
CA HIS A 44 7.06 -4.33 3.85
C HIS A 44 6.51 -3.90 2.49
N GLN A 45 6.45 -2.59 2.22
CA GLN A 45 5.92 -2.10 0.94
C GLN A 45 6.80 -2.51 -0.26
N CYS A 46 8.12 -2.52 -0.09
CA CYS A 46 9.00 -3.11 -1.10
C CYS A 46 8.69 -4.59 -1.34
N ALA A 47 8.43 -5.37 -0.28
CA ALA A 47 8.07 -6.77 -0.43
C ALA A 47 6.76 -6.95 -1.22
N VAL A 48 5.73 -6.15 -0.91
CA VAL A 48 4.43 -6.21 -1.59
C VAL A 48 4.57 -5.86 -3.07
N VAL A 49 5.21 -4.75 -3.41
CA VAL A 49 5.34 -4.33 -4.82
C VAL A 49 6.26 -5.26 -5.63
N ASN A 50 7.31 -5.84 -5.01
CA ASN A 50 8.15 -6.86 -5.64
C ASN A 50 7.35 -8.14 -5.91
N GLY A 51 6.46 -8.53 -5.01
CA GLY A 51 5.58 -9.66 -5.21
C GLY A 51 4.57 -9.42 -6.34
N VAL A 52 3.96 -8.24 -6.40
CA VAL A 52 3.11 -7.83 -7.54
C VAL A 52 3.89 -7.88 -8.86
N GLU A 53 5.11 -7.34 -8.88
CA GLU A 53 5.98 -7.40 -10.07
C GLU A 53 6.25 -8.83 -10.50
N ALA A 54 6.64 -9.70 -9.56
CA ALA A 54 6.95 -11.10 -9.86
C ALA A 54 5.74 -11.84 -10.43
N VAL A 55 4.55 -11.64 -9.86
CA VAL A 55 3.29 -12.19 -10.39
C VAL A 55 3.02 -11.65 -11.79
N ALA A 56 3.08 -10.33 -11.96
CA ALA A 56 2.81 -9.67 -13.24
C ALA A 56 3.77 -10.11 -14.36
N ARG A 57 5.04 -10.31 -14.03
CA ARG A 57 6.07 -10.72 -14.98
C ARG A 57 6.00 -12.20 -15.35
N THR A 58 5.65 -13.07 -14.39
CA THR A 58 5.73 -14.53 -14.58
C THR A 58 4.40 -15.21 -14.87
N GLY A 59 3.28 -14.60 -14.50
CA GLY A 59 1.95 -15.21 -14.51
C GLY A 59 1.78 -16.31 -13.48
N ALA A 60 2.69 -16.42 -12.53
CA ALA A 60 2.66 -17.43 -11.48
C ALA A 60 2.53 -16.79 -10.10
N MET A 61 1.86 -17.48 -9.18
CA MET A 61 1.81 -17.04 -7.79
C MET A 61 3.22 -16.88 -7.24
N ALA A 62 3.52 -15.71 -6.67
CA ALA A 62 4.77 -15.40 -6.01
C ALA A 62 4.50 -14.84 -4.61
N ALA A 63 5.33 -15.19 -3.65
CA ALA A 63 5.27 -14.60 -2.32
C ALA A 63 5.86 -13.17 -2.34
N PRO A 64 5.38 -12.26 -1.44
CA PRO A 64 6.08 -11.01 -1.19
C PRO A 64 7.55 -11.25 -0.86
N SER A 65 8.45 -10.49 -1.49
CA SER A 65 9.90 -10.64 -1.32
C SER A 65 10.52 -9.32 -0.88
N ALA A 66 10.84 -9.24 0.41
CA ALA A 66 11.49 -8.06 0.98
C ALA A 66 12.95 -7.97 0.50
N PRO A 67 13.47 -6.75 0.28
CA PRO A 67 14.89 -6.56 0.07
C PRO A 67 15.70 -6.96 1.32
N ASP A 68 16.87 -7.56 1.12
CA ASP A 68 17.78 -7.95 2.23
C ASP A 68 18.36 -6.73 2.93
N ASP A 69 18.65 -5.66 2.18
CA ASP A 69 19.21 -4.42 2.67
C ASP A 69 18.28 -3.22 2.37
N VAL A 70 18.00 -2.44 3.40
CA VAL A 70 17.27 -1.17 3.35
C VAL A 70 18.06 -0.04 4.03
N SER A 71 19.39 -0.11 3.97
CA SER A 71 20.28 0.93 4.53
C SER A 71 20.12 2.29 3.83
N ASP A 72 19.82 2.28 2.53
CA ASP A 72 19.36 3.45 1.77
C ASP A 72 17.87 3.27 1.39
N PRO A 73 16.95 3.71 2.27
CA PRO A 73 15.51 3.50 2.05
C PRO A 73 14.99 4.16 0.78
N VAL A 74 15.51 5.34 0.42
CA VAL A 74 15.06 6.10 -0.75
C VAL A 74 15.48 5.39 -2.05
N ALA A 75 16.73 4.93 -2.14
CA ALA A 75 17.21 4.18 -3.30
C ALA A 75 16.48 2.83 -3.42
N THR A 76 16.30 2.13 -2.30
CA THR A 76 15.59 0.83 -2.25
C THR A 76 14.17 0.96 -2.76
N TRP A 77 13.38 1.91 -2.23
CA TRP A 77 12.02 2.15 -2.71
C TRP A 77 11.98 2.55 -4.18
N THR A 78 12.89 3.45 -4.59
CA THR A 78 12.95 3.92 -5.98
C THR A 78 13.13 2.75 -6.95
N ALA A 79 14.01 1.80 -6.63
CA ALA A 79 14.23 0.61 -7.46
C ALA A 79 12.97 -0.28 -7.54
N CYS A 80 12.36 -0.62 -6.39
CA CYS A 80 11.15 -1.44 -6.32
C CYS A 80 9.99 -0.79 -7.12
N ARG A 81 9.75 0.51 -6.90
CA ARG A 81 8.69 1.26 -7.60
C ARG A 81 8.92 1.31 -9.11
N GLN A 82 10.15 1.59 -9.56
CA GLN A 82 10.47 1.63 -10.99
C GLN A 82 10.26 0.28 -11.66
N GLN A 83 10.68 -0.80 -11.00
CA GLN A 83 10.55 -2.15 -11.53
C GLN A 83 9.08 -2.57 -11.70
N VAL A 84 8.24 -2.40 -10.66
CA VAL A 84 6.81 -2.74 -10.77
C VAL A 84 6.10 -1.88 -11.81
N SER A 85 6.39 -0.57 -11.86
CA SER A 85 5.79 0.33 -12.86
C SER A 85 6.16 -0.09 -14.28
N ALA A 86 7.43 -0.38 -14.55
CA ALA A 86 7.89 -0.82 -15.87
C ALA A 86 7.25 -2.16 -16.30
N THR A 87 7.01 -3.07 -15.36
CA THR A 87 6.33 -4.34 -15.65
C THR A 87 4.84 -4.11 -15.94
N LEU A 88 4.15 -3.27 -15.14
CA LEU A 88 2.72 -2.99 -15.34
C LEU A 88 2.43 -2.18 -16.62
N ASP A 89 3.40 -1.45 -17.15
CA ASP A 89 3.29 -0.73 -18.43
C ASP A 89 3.35 -1.65 -19.67
N GLN A 90 3.69 -2.93 -19.49
CA GLN A 90 3.79 -3.86 -20.61
C GLN A 90 2.41 -4.23 -21.18
N ALA A 91 2.32 -4.32 -22.50
CA ALA A 91 1.07 -4.63 -23.18
C ALA A 91 0.50 -6.00 -22.76
N GLY A 92 -0.74 -6.00 -22.28
CA GLY A 92 -1.46 -7.23 -21.94
C GLY A 92 -1.23 -7.76 -20.52
N VAL A 93 -0.24 -7.24 -19.78
CA VAL A 93 0.12 -7.74 -18.44
C VAL A 93 -1.06 -7.71 -17.47
N LEU A 94 -1.89 -6.67 -17.51
CA LEU A 94 -3.05 -6.54 -16.61
C LEU A 94 -4.11 -7.64 -16.80
N ARG A 95 -4.17 -8.28 -17.97
CA ARG A 95 -5.10 -9.38 -18.27
C ARG A 95 -4.50 -10.76 -18.05
N GLN A 96 -3.30 -10.83 -17.49
CA GLN A 96 -2.67 -12.10 -17.15
C GLN A 96 -3.49 -12.81 -16.07
N ALA A 97 -3.92 -14.04 -16.36
CA ALA A 97 -4.89 -14.76 -15.55
C ALA A 97 -4.28 -15.36 -14.29
N GLY A 98 -5.02 -15.24 -13.16
CA GLY A 98 -4.76 -15.85 -11.86
C GLY A 98 -5.31 -17.28 -11.73
N PRO A 99 -5.65 -17.71 -10.50
CA PRO A 99 -5.81 -16.87 -9.31
C PRO A 99 -4.49 -16.44 -8.65
N PHE A 100 -4.49 -15.20 -8.16
CA PHE A 100 -3.39 -14.61 -7.41
C PHE A 100 -3.81 -14.34 -5.96
N TRP A 101 -3.06 -13.52 -5.20
CA TRP A 101 -3.42 -13.16 -3.84
C TRP A 101 -4.87 -12.64 -3.77
N PHE A 102 -5.56 -12.96 -2.69
CA PHE A 102 -6.98 -12.61 -2.47
C PHE A 102 -7.93 -13.16 -3.55
N ASP A 103 -7.57 -14.29 -4.18
CA ASP A 103 -8.32 -14.89 -5.29
C ASP A 103 -8.50 -13.94 -6.49
N ALA A 104 -7.58 -12.99 -6.66
CA ALA A 104 -7.64 -12.05 -7.78
C ALA A 104 -7.59 -12.82 -9.13
N PRO A 105 -8.58 -12.64 -10.01
CA PRO A 105 -8.68 -13.40 -11.26
C PRO A 105 -7.63 -13.00 -12.30
N ASP A 106 -7.05 -11.82 -12.17
CA ASP A 106 -6.01 -11.29 -13.03
C ASP A 106 -5.15 -10.25 -12.31
N VAL A 107 -4.11 -9.74 -12.99
CA VAL A 107 -3.20 -8.73 -12.43
C VAL A 107 -3.92 -7.40 -12.19
N ASP A 108 -4.91 -7.02 -13.00
CA ASP A 108 -5.66 -5.79 -12.76
C ASP A 108 -6.44 -5.84 -11.43
N ALA A 109 -7.10 -6.95 -11.16
CA ALA A 109 -7.78 -7.17 -9.89
C ALA A 109 -6.78 -7.23 -8.72
N LEU A 110 -5.62 -7.89 -8.91
CA LEU A 110 -4.58 -7.97 -7.89
C LEU A 110 -4.11 -6.58 -7.44
N ILE A 111 -3.73 -5.70 -8.38
CA ILE A 111 -3.29 -4.34 -8.03
C ILE A 111 -4.43 -3.52 -7.43
N GLY A 112 -5.66 -3.75 -7.84
CA GLY A 112 -6.85 -3.18 -7.21
C GLY A 112 -6.98 -3.58 -5.74
N PHE A 113 -6.63 -4.80 -5.38
CA PHE A 113 -6.63 -5.27 -3.99
C PHE A 113 -5.47 -4.70 -3.18
N VAL A 114 -4.25 -4.73 -3.68
CA VAL A 114 -3.08 -4.34 -2.87
C VAL A 114 -2.96 -2.83 -2.66
N GLN A 115 -3.71 -2.01 -3.40
CA GLN A 115 -3.66 -0.55 -3.25
C GLN A 115 -4.06 -0.07 -1.84
N TRP A 116 -5.00 -0.75 -1.17
CA TRP A 116 -5.42 -0.35 0.17
C TRP A 116 -4.28 -0.48 1.18
N ASP A 117 -3.49 -1.54 1.09
CA ASP A 117 -2.32 -1.75 1.95
C ASP A 117 -1.29 -0.62 1.77
N LEU A 118 -1.02 -0.25 0.52
CA LEU A 118 -0.10 0.84 0.19
C LEU A 118 -0.59 2.21 0.69
N LEU A 119 -1.90 2.48 0.61
CA LEU A 119 -2.49 3.72 1.14
C LEU A 119 -2.39 3.79 2.68
N GLY A 120 -2.73 2.71 3.39
CA GLY A 120 -2.62 2.66 4.85
C GLY A 120 -1.19 2.88 5.32
N HIS A 121 -0.24 2.21 4.68
CA HIS A 121 1.17 2.34 5.01
C HIS A 121 1.80 3.66 4.53
N THR A 122 1.18 4.39 3.59
CA THR A 122 1.56 5.78 3.29
C THR A 122 1.37 6.67 4.51
N TRP A 123 0.22 6.55 5.18
CA TRP A 123 -0.04 7.25 6.42
C TRP A 123 0.87 6.77 7.56
N ASP A 124 1.02 5.45 7.73
CA ASP A 124 1.89 4.88 8.76
C ASP A 124 3.33 5.39 8.66
N LEU A 125 3.88 5.44 7.44
CA LEU A 125 5.23 5.97 7.19
C LEU A 125 5.31 7.48 7.50
N ALA A 126 4.28 8.24 7.13
CA ALA A 126 4.24 9.67 7.40
C ALA A 126 4.27 9.98 8.90
N GLN A 127 3.61 9.15 9.74
CA GLN A 127 3.65 9.30 11.20
C GLN A 127 5.09 9.18 11.73
N ALA A 128 5.90 8.23 11.24
CA ALA A 128 7.31 8.10 11.64
C ALA A 128 8.12 9.37 11.36
N GLY A 129 7.80 10.08 10.27
CA GLY A 129 8.47 11.31 9.86
C GLY A 129 7.85 12.59 10.41
N GLY A 130 6.73 12.53 11.12
CA GLY A 130 5.96 13.72 11.53
C GLY A 130 5.45 14.51 10.31
N LEU A 131 5.03 13.83 9.25
CA LEU A 131 4.65 14.40 7.96
C LEU A 131 3.15 14.32 7.74
N ASP A 132 2.58 15.33 7.07
CA ASP A 132 1.25 15.22 6.49
C ASP A 132 1.31 14.37 5.20
N ALA A 133 0.40 13.41 5.10
CA ALA A 133 0.25 12.56 3.91
C ALA A 133 -1.24 12.43 3.53
N PRO A 134 -1.81 13.44 2.87
CA PRO A 134 -3.17 13.34 2.36
C PRO A 134 -3.24 12.21 1.34
N LEU A 135 -4.23 11.33 1.51
CA LEU A 135 -4.46 10.22 0.58
C LEU A 135 -5.24 10.71 -0.65
N ASP A 136 -4.94 10.13 -1.80
CA ASP A 136 -5.72 10.38 -3.02
C ASP A 136 -7.17 9.97 -2.80
N GLU A 137 -8.12 10.87 -3.07
CA GLU A 137 -9.53 10.69 -2.76
C GLU A 137 -10.16 9.52 -3.52
N ALA A 138 -9.82 9.36 -4.80
CA ALA A 138 -10.37 8.28 -5.63
C ALA A 138 -9.82 6.92 -5.18
N ALA A 139 -8.52 6.83 -4.94
CA ALA A 139 -7.89 5.63 -4.44
C ALA A 139 -8.39 5.26 -3.03
N ALA A 140 -8.53 6.24 -2.13
CA ALA A 140 -9.06 6.04 -0.79
C ALA A 140 -10.53 5.59 -0.80
N SER A 141 -11.35 6.13 -1.70
CA SER A 141 -12.76 5.71 -1.86
C SER A 141 -12.86 4.25 -2.32
N SER A 142 -12.05 3.87 -3.31
CA SER A 142 -11.99 2.49 -3.78
C SER A 142 -11.49 1.53 -2.68
N ALA A 143 -10.43 1.92 -1.96
CA ALA A 143 -9.86 1.16 -0.86
C ALA A 143 -10.87 0.97 0.29
N LEU A 144 -11.58 2.04 0.68
CA LEU A 144 -12.61 1.99 1.72
C LEU A 144 -13.71 0.97 1.36
N ALA A 145 -14.22 1.01 0.13
CA ALA A 145 -15.24 0.07 -0.31
C ALA A 145 -14.77 -1.40 -0.22
N GLN A 146 -13.56 -1.67 -0.65
CA GLN A 146 -12.95 -3.01 -0.60
C GLN A 146 -12.69 -3.50 0.83
N VAL A 147 -12.20 -2.60 1.70
CA VAL A 147 -11.97 -2.93 3.11
C VAL A 147 -13.29 -3.25 3.79
N LEU A 148 -14.32 -2.42 3.64
CA LEU A 148 -15.62 -2.65 4.27
C LEU A 148 -16.27 -3.97 3.83
N GLU A 149 -16.11 -4.36 2.56
CA GLU A 149 -16.62 -5.65 2.06
C GLU A 149 -15.97 -6.86 2.73
N ARG A 150 -14.71 -6.71 3.20
CA ARG A 150 -13.88 -7.82 3.73
C ARG A 150 -13.41 -7.57 5.16
N GLN A 151 -13.95 -6.57 5.85
CA GLN A 151 -13.39 -6.03 7.10
C GLN A 151 -13.22 -7.10 8.18
N GLU A 152 -14.24 -7.93 8.40
CA GLU A 152 -14.20 -9.00 9.41
C GLU A 152 -13.04 -9.97 9.13
N MET A 153 -12.91 -10.45 7.90
CA MET A 153 -11.81 -11.34 7.50
C MET A 153 -10.44 -10.69 7.64
N LEU A 154 -10.31 -9.39 7.31
CA LEU A 154 -9.05 -8.65 7.44
C LEU A 154 -8.66 -8.45 8.92
N ILE A 155 -9.63 -8.20 9.80
CA ILE A 155 -9.42 -8.12 11.25
C ILE A 155 -9.01 -9.50 11.82
N GLU A 156 -9.77 -10.55 11.51
CA GLU A 156 -9.49 -11.91 11.99
C GLU A 156 -8.11 -12.43 11.55
N SER A 157 -7.68 -12.04 10.35
CA SER A 157 -6.34 -12.39 9.84
C SER A 157 -5.22 -11.49 10.37
N GLY A 158 -5.53 -10.47 11.19
CA GLY A 158 -4.56 -9.54 11.75
C GLY A 158 -3.94 -8.57 10.73
N ARG A 159 -4.58 -8.40 9.55
CA ARG A 159 -4.09 -7.47 8.52
C ARG A 159 -4.47 -6.02 8.80
N ILE A 160 -5.58 -5.80 9.50
CA ILE A 160 -6.02 -4.47 9.94
C ILE A 160 -6.38 -4.52 11.43
N GLY A 161 -6.36 -3.36 12.10
CA GLY A 161 -6.82 -3.20 13.47
C GLY A 161 -8.34 -3.16 13.59
N GLN A 162 -8.83 -3.10 14.85
CA GLN A 162 -10.24 -2.81 15.11
C GLN A 162 -10.57 -1.41 14.61
N PRO A 163 -11.74 -1.21 13.96
CA PRO A 163 -12.13 0.09 13.45
C PRO A 163 -12.14 1.17 14.52
N VAL A 164 -11.72 2.37 14.14
CA VAL A 164 -11.81 3.60 14.95
C VAL A 164 -12.95 4.45 14.42
N ASP A 165 -13.75 5.02 15.31
CA ASP A 165 -14.85 5.89 14.92
C ASP A 165 -14.34 7.18 14.29
N VAL A 166 -14.77 7.43 13.07
CA VAL A 166 -14.50 8.65 12.30
C VAL A 166 -15.83 9.22 11.81
N PRO A 167 -16.07 10.55 11.89
CA PRO A 167 -17.31 11.16 11.42
C PRO A 167 -17.65 10.77 9.99
N ALA A 168 -18.94 10.52 9.71
CA ALA A 168 -19.38 10.08 8.39
C ALA A 168 -19.18 11.15 7.29
N ASP A 169 -19.07 12.43 7.68
CA ASP A 169 -18.80 13.58 6.82
C ASP A 169 -17.29 13.96 6.75
N ALA A 170 -16.43 13.20 7.43
CA ALA A 170 -14.98 13.39 7.31
C ALA A 170 -14.46 13.06 5.90
N PRO A 171 -13.28 13.56 5.51
CA PRO A 171 -12.62 13.18 4.27
C PRO A 171 -12.57 11.66 4.10
N VAL A 172 -12.72 11.19 2.86
CA VAL A 172 -12.77 9.74 2.60
C VAL A 172 -11.48 9.03 3.04
N GLY A 173 -10.33 9.72 2.97
CA GLY A 173 -9.05 9.22 3.47
C GLY A 173 -9.08 8.91 4.96
N ASP A 174 -9.65 9.82 5.76
CA ASP A 174 -9.79 9.64 7.22
C ASP A 174 -10.74 8.49 7.55
N ARG A 175 -11.85 8.40 6.83
CA ARG A 175 -12.81 7.29 6.98
C ARG A 175 -12.19 5.94 6.62
N TYR A 176 -11.36 5.91 5.57
CA TYR A 176 -10.59 4.73 5.20
C TYR A 176 -9.59 4.35 6.32
N LEU A 177 -8.83 5.31 6.84
CA LEU A 177 -7.90 5.09 7.95
C LEU A 177 -8.63 4.55 9.18
N GLY A 178 -9.75 5.14 9.57
CA GLY A 178 -10.60 4.62 10.66
C GLY A 178 -11.04 3.19 10.42
N ALA A 179 -11.44 2.85 9.19
CA ALA A 179 -11.90 1.50 8.84
C ALA A 179 -10.80 0.42 8.97
N ILE A 180 -9.52 0.79 8.82
CA ILE A 180 -8.37 -0.11 9.01
C ILE A 180 -7.73 -0.02 10.41
N GLY A 181 -8.38 0.69 11.35
CA GLY A 181 -7.94 0.80 12.74
C GLY A 181 -6.87 1.87 13.01
N ARG A 182 -6.75 2.89 12.13
CA ARG A 182 -5.88 4.05 12.35
C ARG A 182 -6.70 5.23 12.85
N ASN A 183 -6.11 6.04 13.75
CA ASN A 183 -6.75 7.27 14.24
C ASN A 183 -6.18 8.49 13.48
N PRO A 184 -6.89 9.03 12.48
CA PRO A 184 -6.38 10.17 11.70
C PRO A 184 -6.27 11.47 12.49
N ASN A 185 -6.86 11.52 13.70
CA ASN A 185 -6.89 12.69 14.60
C ASN A 185 -6.02 12.51 15.86
N GLY A 186 -5.21 11.46 15.93
CA GLY A 186 -4.41 11.08 17.10
C GLY A 186 -2.96 11.44 17.03
#